data_9c40452d4127cf1c7f0bd063d771172d
#
_entry.id   9c40452d4127cf1c7f0bd063d771172d
#
_cell.length_a   1.000
_cell.length_b   1.000
_cell.length_c   1.000
_cell.angle_alpha   90.00
_cell.angle_beta   90.00
_cell.angle_gamma   90.00
#
_symmetry.space_group_name_H-M   'P 1'
#
loop_
_entity.id
_entity.type
_entity.pdbx_description
1 polymer ?
#
loop_
_entity_poly.entity_id
_entity_poly.type
_entity_poly.pdbx_seq_one_letter_code
_entity_poly.pdbx_strand_id
1 'polypeptide(L)'
;METLYYNSLLVAWPLLFVFSFILLFGKVPDRDIYRSYNRTRRIVGVALGLFAIQILLQWLFNFRERTPLHAAGLNLTCFYLEAILMGMAYISLLDESYICRHRTIRDFVKYALAMVCIWVSIAFDFAAGVMAGAAIFLFESLRITIIFFKTYRHSVRMMDDFYSEDTEGFIVWLYHSTLLIVFFGLIGAFMAFMPLWAVGLYMFAGIFVFIYIFMALLNYMFNYEKVEEAVALVPEAAEANAASRLINDKVVDMDEKVKSWVGDKKFLQQGITINTLAEAFHTNRTDISAYFNKHHKVSFREWINHLRIQEAKSMMEGNRDLSFEELALATGFASRPYFCTIFKQQTGMTPAEWKKRMLCNAAREQ
;
A
#
# COMPACT_ATOMS: atom_id res chain seq x y z
N MET A 1 -28.39 9.75 24.58
CA MET A 1 -26.99 9.87 24.07
C MET A 1 -26.08 8.76 24.58
N GLU A 2 -26.24 8.31 25.80
CA GLU A 2 -25.60 7.08 26.32
C GLU A 2 -25.97 5.84 25.51
N THR A 3 -27.22 5.76 25.06
CA THR A 3 -27.71 4.67 24.21
C THR A 3 -26.88 4.48 22.91
N LEU A 4 -26.39 5.58 22.30
CA LEU A 4 -25.54 5.51 21.10
C LEU A 4 -24.22 4.82 21.42
N TYR A 5 -23.58 5.17 22.55
CA TYR A 5 -22.33 4.55 22.98
C TYR A 5 -22.48 3.04 23.20
N TYR A 6 -23.45 2.63 24.02
CA TYR A 6 -23.66 1.21 24.31
C TYR A 6 -24.08 0.40 23.08
N ASN A 7 -24.93 0.96 22.22
CA ASN A 7 -25.30 0.32 20.97
C ASN A 7 -24.12 0.19 20.01
N SER A 8 -23.24 1.19 19.94
CA SER A 8 -22.04 1.10 19.10
C SER A 8 -21.07 0.01 19.57
N LEU A 9 -20.88 -0.13 20.89
CA LEU A 9 -20.08 -1.23 21.44
C LEU A 9 -20.72 -2.59 21.14
N LEU A 10 -22.06 -2.73 21.34
CA LEU A 10 -22.79 -3.98 21.11
C LEU A 10 -22.71 -4.45 19.66
N VAL A 11 -22.62 -3.55 18.70
CA VAL A 11 -22.46 -3.88 17.27
C VAL A 11 -21.00 -4.14 16.92
N ALA A 12 -20.05 -3.34 17.47
CA ALA A 12 -18.67 -3.36 17.06
C ALA A 12 -17.93 -4.66 17.44
N TRP A 13 -18.08 -5.16 18.70
CA TRP A 13 -17.31 -6.32 19.14
C TRP A 13 -17.68 -7.62 18.40
N PRO A 14 -18.96 -7.96 18.12
CA PRO A 14 -19.29 -9.18 17.39
C PRO A 14 -18.82 -9.10 15.95
N LEU A 15 -18.97 -7.93 15.32
CA LEU A 15 -18.53 -7.72 13.94
C LEU A 15 -17.03 -7.93 13.79
N LEU A 16 -16.23 -7.31 14.66
CA LEU A 16 -14.78 -7.47 14.65
C LEU A 16 -14.34 -8.90 14.98
N PHE A 17 -15.08 -9.57 15.86
CA PHE A 17 -14.84 -10.98 16.17
C PHE A 17 -15.09 -11.89 14.96
N VAL A 18 -16.16 -11.64 14.19
CA VAL A 18 -16.44 -12.35 12.94
C VAL A 18 -15.35 -12.08 11.91
N PHE A 19 -14.90 -10.85 11.75
CA PHE A 19 -13.79 -10.52 10.85
C PHE A 19 -12.50 -11.21 11.27
N SER A 20 -12.17 -11.19 12.55
CA SER A 20 -11.04 -11.93 13.11
C SER A 20 -11.12 -13.42 12.78
N PHE A 21 -12.26 -14.04 13.02
CA PHE A 21 -12.49 -15.45 12.75
C PHE A 21 -12.28 -15.79 11.26
N ILE A 22 -12.86 -15.00 10.35
CA ILE A 22 -12.70 -15.20 8.90
C ILE A 22 -11.23 -15.07 8.50
N LEU A 23 -10.51 -14.07 9.02
CA LEU A 23 -9.10 -13.86 8.71
C LEU A 23 -8.19 -14.96 9.29
N LEU A 24 -8.51 -15.52 10.44
CA LEU A 24 -7.71 -16.59 11.06
C LEU A 24 -7.94 -17.95 10.41
N PHE A 25 -9.19 -18.30 10.12
CA PHE A 25 -9.59 -19.64 9.72
C PHE A 25 -10.03 -19.77 8.26
N GLY A 26 -10.24 -18.65 7.54
CA GLY A 26 -10.57 -18.69 6.11
C GLY A 26 -9.51 -19.42 5.29
N LYS A 27 -9.92 -20.15 4.27
CA LYS A 27 -8.99 -20.88 3.40
C LYS A 27 -8.38 -19.94 2.35
N VAL A 28 -7.10 -20.09 2.09
CA VAL A 28 -6.33 -19.42 1.04
C VAL A 28 -5.60 -20.51 0.26
N PRO A 29 -5.35 -20.35 -1.05
CA PRO A 29 -4.61 -21.32 -1.83
C PRO A 29 -3.26 -21.66 -1.17
N ASP A 30 -2.95 -22.96 -1.12
CA ASP A 30 -1.70 -23.45 -0.53
C ASP A 30 -0.58 -23.41 -1.58
N ARG A 31 -0.09 -22.21 -1.83
CA ARG A 31 1.05 -21.92 -2.71
C ARG A 31 2.04 -21.07 -1.95
N ASP A 32 3.33 -21.29 -2.17
CA ASP A 32 4.41 -20.53 -1.50
C ASP A 32 4.27 -19.01 -1.68
N ILE A 33 3.79 -18.58 -2.84
CA ILE A 33 3.56 -17.17 -3.15
C ILE A 33 2.61 -16.46 -2.14
N TYR A 34 1.63 -17.18 -1.57
CA TYR A 34 0.71 -16.62 -0.58
C TYR A 34 1.22 -16.67 0.87
N ARG A 35 2.47 -17.07 1.10
CA ARG A 35 3.03 -17.22 2.46
C ARG A 35 3.02 -15.91 3.25
N SER A 36 3.47 -14.83 2.64
CA SER A 36 3.50 -13.50 3.27
C SER A 36 2.09 -12.95 3.47
N TYR A 37 1.20 -13.09 2.48
CA TYR A 37 -0.20 -12.74 2.62
C TYR A 37 -0.89 -13.51 3.76
N ASN A 38 -0.68 -14.82 3.85
CA ASN A 38 -1.24 -15.65 4.92
C ASN A 38 -0.74 -15.24 6.30
N ARG A 39 0.54 -14.89 6.42
CA ARG A 39 1.13 -14.37 7.66
C ARG A 39 0.46 -13.06 8.05
N THR A 40 0.38 -12.11 7.14
CA THR A 40 -0.26 -10.80 7.35
C THR A 40 -1.71 -10.93 7.75
N ARG A 41 -2.49 -11.72 7.01
CA ARG A 41 -3.90 -11.97 7.28
C ARG A 41 -4.13 -12.48 8.71
N ARG A 42 -3.30 -13.42 9.17
CA ARG A 42 -3.38 -13.95 10.55
C ARG A 42 -3.01 -12.89 11.58
N ILE A 43 -1.99 -12.06 11.33
CA ILE A 43 -1.61 -10.97 12.25
C ILE A 43 -2.76 -9.96 12.36
N VAL A 44 -3.37 -9.54 11.24
CA VAL A 44 -4.54 -8.66 11.24
C VAL A 44 -5.72 -9.32 11.96
N GLY A 45 -5.95 -10.62 11.73
CA GLY A 45 -6.99 -11.39 12.42
C GLY A 45 -6.79 -11.37 13.95
N VAL A 46 -5.55 -11.59 14.42
CA VAL A 46 -5.22 -11.48 15.87
C VAL A 46 -5.47 -10.06 16.38
N ALA A 47 -5.03 -9.03 15.66
CA ALA A 47 -5.24 -7.63 16.06
C ALA A 47 -6.74 -7.32 16.21
N LEU A 48 -7.58 -7.64 15.22
CA LEU A 48 -9.02 -7.42 15.28
C LEU A 48 -9.69 -8.23 16.42
N GLY A 49 -9.22 -9.45 16.67
CA GLY A 49 -9.72 -10.26 17.78
C GLY A 49 -9.42 -9.65 19.15
N LEU A 50 -8.22 -9.15 19.35
CA LEU A 50 -7.82 -8.44 20.57
C LEU A 50 -8.64 -7.15 20.77
N PHE A 51 -8.88 -6.42 19.68
CA PHE A 51 -9.73 -5.23 19.72
C PHE A 51 -11.19 -5.56 20.05
N ALA A 52 -11.73 -6.62 19.46
CA ALA A 52 -13.07 -7.11 19.79
C ALA A 52 -13.19 -7.47 21.29
N ILE A 53 -12.19 -8.17 21.84
CA ILE A 53 -12.12 -8.50 23.27
C ILE A 53 -12.07 -7.22 24.13
N GLN A 54 -11.27 -6.23 23.76
CA GLN A 54 -11.21 -4.95 24.46
C GLN A 54 -12.58 -4.26 24.52
N ILE A 55 -13.27 -4.17 23.38
CA ILE A 55 -14.59 -3.55 23.30
C ILE A 55 -15.60 -4.34 24.14
N LEU A 56 -15.55 -5.67 24.10
CA LEU A 56 -16.39 -6.54 24.94
C LEU A 56 -16.15 -6.30 26.44
N LEU A 57 -14.87 -6.20 26.85
CA LEU A 57 -14.53 -5.90 28.26
C LEU A 57 -15.04 -4.53 28.69
N GLN A 58 -14.95 -3.51 27.83
CA GLN A 58 -15.50 -2.20 28.12
C GLN A 58 -17.03 -2.24 28.26
N TRP A 59 -17.70 -3.01 27.39
CA TRP A 59 -19.17 -3.18 27.47
C TRP A 59 -19.61 -3.93 28.73
N LEU A 60 -18.91 -5.01 29.10
CA LEU A 60 -19.27 -5.84 30.27
C LEU A 60 -19.02 -5.13 31.61
N PHE A 61 -17.86 -4.47 31.72
CA PHE A 61 -17.42 -3.92 33.03
C PHE A 61 -17.64 -2.42 33.18
N ASN A 62 -18.05 -1.74 32.12
CA ASN A 62 -18.33 -0.29 32.15
C ASN A 62 -17.19 0.53 32.80
N PHE A 63 -15.92 0.17 32.47
CA PHE A 63 -14.71 0.77 33.10
C PHE A 63 -14.73 2.30 33.06
N ARG A 64 -15.29 2.86 32.00
CA ARG A 64 -15.26 4.29 31.75
C ARG A 64 -16.05 5.09 32.80
N GLU A 65 -17.21 4.59 33.26
CA GLU A 65 -18.01 5.25 34.27
C GLU A 65 -17.46 5.02 35.67
N ARG A 66 -16.86 3.85 35.92
CA ARG A 66 -16.35 3.48 37.25
C ARG A 66 -14.95 4.06 37.49
N THR A 67 -14.06 3.96 36.52
CA THR A 67 -12.63 4.26 36.66
C THR A 67 -12.05 4.77 35.32
N PRO A 68 -12.18 6.08 35.01
CA PRO A 68 -11.70 6.66 33.76
C PRO A 68 -10.21 6.40 33.49
N LEU A 69 -9.38 6.36 34.53
CA LEU A 69 -7.94 6.10 34.41
C LEU A 69 -7.67 4.65 33.96
N HIS A 70 -8.42 3.67 34.46
CA HIS A 70 -8.32 2.27 34.02
C HIS A 70 -8.81 2.12 32.57
N ALA A 71 -9.86 2.83 32.18
CA ALA A 71 -10.33 2.84 30.78
C ALA A 71 -9.26 3.43 29.83
N ALA A 72 -8.59 4.51 30.23
CA ALA A 72 -7.47 5.10 29.47
C ALA A 72 -6.30 4.13 29.35
N GLY A 73 -5.91 3.47 30.44
CA GLY A 73 -4.84 2.48 30.45
C GLY A 73 -5.16 1.26 29.56
N LEU A 74 -6.39 0.76 29.60
CA LEU A 74 -6.82 -0.34 28.73
C LEU A 74 -6.79 0.07 27.26
N ASN A 75 -7.27 1.26 26.92
CA ASN A 75 -7.24 1.79 25.55
C ASN A 75 -5.79 1.93 25.04
N LEU A 76 -4.90 2.54 25.82
CA LEU A 76 -3.49 2.69 25.43
C LEU A 76 -2.80 1.33 25.26
N THR A 77 -3.10 0.36 26.14
CA THR A 77 -2.56 -1.00 26.05
C THR A 77 -2.94 -1.63 24.70
N CYS A 78 -4.22 -1.58 24.34
CA CYS A 78 -4.70 -2.22 23.13
C CYS A 78 -4.28 -1.46 21.87
N PHE A 79 -4.39 -0.14 21.82
CA PHE A 79 -3.99 0.65 20.65
C PHE A 79 -2.50 0.56 20.35
N TYR A 80 -1.65 0.49 21.38
CA TYR A 80 -0.21 0.31 21.15
C TYR A 80 0.09 -1.08 20.59
N LEU A 81 -0.52 -2.12 21.12
CA LEU A 81 -0.38 -3.48 20.59
C LEU A 81 -0.88 -3.57 19.15
N GLU A 82 -2.02 -2.96 18.86
CA GLU A 82 -2.57 -2.89 17.50
C GLU A 82 -1.67 -2.13 16.54
N ALA A 83 -1.08 -1.00 16.95
CA ALA A 83 -0.14 -0.25 16.12
C ALA A 83 1.07 -1.10 15.73
N ILE A 84 1.59 -1.93 16.66
CA ILE A 84 2.67 -2.88 16.37
C ILE A 84 2.20 -3.96 15.40
N LEU A 85 1.07 -4.62 15.68
CA LEU A 85 0.58 -5.74 14.88
C LEU A 85 0.19 -5.30 13.47
N MET A 86 -0.57 -4.20 13.34
CA MET A 86 -0.97 -3.67 12.03
C MET A 86 0.22 -3.14 11.24
N GLY A 87 1.17 -2.47 11.91
CA GLY A 87 2.42 -2.04 11.30
C GLY A 87 3.24 -3.22 10.78
N MET A 88 3.43 -4.26 11.59
CA MET A 88 4.11 -5.49 11.16
C MET A 88 3.39 -6.16 9.98
N ALA A 89 2.06 -6.25 10.04
CA ALA A 89 1.25 -6.83 8.99
C ALA A 89 1.43 -6.09 7.66
N TYR A 90 1.22 -4.78 7.64
CA TYR A 90 1.21 -3.98 6.42
C TYR A 90 2.60 -3.81 5.81
N ILE A 91 3.64 -3.60 6.65
CA ILE A 91 5.00 -3.49 6.15
C ILE A 91 5.47 -4.84 5.60
N SER A 92 5.08 -5.98 6.21
CA SER A 92 5.47 -7.31 5.74
C SER A 92 4.83 -7.72 4.41
N LEU A 93 3.73 -7.08 3.99
CA LEU A 93 3.19 -7.25 2.64
C LEU A 93 4.05 -6.60 1.56
N LEU A 94 4.83 -5.59 1.93
CA LEU A 94 5.67 -4.82 1.03
C LEU A 94 7.16 -5.21 1.13
N ASP A 95 7.56 -5.75 2.29
CA ASP A 95 8.91 -6.21 2.59
C ASP A 95 8.84 -7.42 3.52
N GLU A 96 8.95 -8.63 2.96
CA GLU A 96 8.85 -9.87 3.73
C GLU A 96 9.93 -9.97 4.82
N SER A 97 11.10 -9.36 4.60
CA SER A 97 12.23 -9.33 5.55
C SER A 97 11.95 -8.49 6.79
N TYR A 98 10.89 -7.66 6.79
CA TYR A 98 10.56 -6.79 7.91
C TYR A 98 10.30 -7.55 9.20
N ILE A 99 9.62 -8.71 9.14
CA ILE A 99 9.36 -9.57 10.30
C ILE A 99 10.60 -10.42 10.59
N CYS A 100 11.55 -9.87 11.31
CA CYS A 100 12.69 -10.62 11.83
C CYS A 100 12.64 -10.72 13.35
N ARG A 101 13.18 -11.82 13.91
CA ARG A 101 13.14 -12.14 15.34
C ARG A 101 13.65 -10.99 16.21
N HIS A 102 14.78 -10.38 15.84
CA HIS A 102 15.39 -9.31 16.62
C HIS A 102 14.52 -8.04 16.69
N ARG A 103 13.96 -7.61 15.57
CA ARG A 103 13.07 -6.43 15.49
C ARG A 103 11.78 -6.67 16.26
N THR A 104 11.16 -7.83 16.05
CA THR A 104 9.93 -8.22 16.74
C THR A 104 10.12 -8.25 18.25
N ILE A 105 11.17 -8.90 18.77
CA ILE A 105 11.45 -8.93 20.20
C ILE A 105 11.67 -7.51 20.74
N ARG A 106 12.45 -6.67 20.06
CA ARG A 106 12.71 -5.30 20.49
C ARG A 106 11.41 -4.49 20.61
N ASP A 107 10.51 -4.58 19.63
CA ASP A 107 9.27 -3.79 19.61
C ASP A 107 8.30 -4.30 20.70
N PHE A 108 8.23 -5.62 20.96
CA PHE A 108 7.46 -6.17 22.07
C PHE A 108 8.06 -5.90 23.45
N VAL A 109 9.39 -5.82 23.60
CA VAL A 109 10.03 -5.40 24.85
C VAL A 109 9.68 -3.94 25.18
N LYS A 110 9.74 -3.04 24.19
CA LYS A 110 9.32 -1.64 24.39
C LYS A 110 7.86 -1.54 24.81
N TYR A 111 6.98 -2.33 24.16
CA TYR A 111 5.59 -2.43 24.53
C TYR A 111 5.43 -2.88 25.99
N ALA A 112 6.07 -3.96 26.38
CA ALA A 112 6.00 -4.49 27.75
C ALA A 112 6.45 -3.46 28.78
N LEU A 113 7.56 -2.75 28.53
CA LEU A 113 8.06 -1.69 29.42
C LEU A 113 7.03 -0.53 29.55
N ALA A 114 6.45 -0.08 28.44
CA ALA A 114 5.43 0.95 28.47
C ALA A 114 4.19 0.50 29.25
N MET A 115 3.76 -0.78 29.09
CA MET A 115 2.64 -1.34 29.84
C MET A 115 2.92 -1.42 31.34
N VAL A 116 4.10 -1.84 31.74
CA VAL A 116 4.51 -1.82 33.16
C VAL A 116 4.40 -0.40 33.71
N CYS A 117 4.92 0.61 33.01
CA CYS A 117 4.84 2.01 33.45
C CYS A 117 3.38 2.48 33.58
N ILE A 118 2.51 2.17 32.62
CA ILE A 118 1.09 2.57 32.63
C ILE A 118 0.38 1.92 33.82
N TRP A 119 0.45 0.59 33.96
CA TRP A 119 -0.32 -0.13 34.95
C TRP A 119 0.18 0.05 36.39
N VAL A 120 1.50 0.20 36.57
CA VAL A 120 2.06 0.60 37.87
C VAL A 120 1.57 2.01 38.27
N SER A 121 1.55 2.93 37.32
CA SER A 121 1.04 4.29 37.60
C SER A 121 -0.44 4.31 37.95
N ILE A 122 -1.25 3.48 37.30
CA ILE A 122 -2.67 3.33 37.62
C ILE A 122 -2.84 2.73 39.03
N ALA A 123 -2.05 1.70 39.37
CA ALA A 123 -2.12 1.05 40.69
C ALA A 123 -1.78 1.99 41.86
N PHE A 124 -0.94 3.01 41.62
CA PHE A 124 -0.56 4.02 42.61
C PHE A 124 -1.31 5.37 42.43
N ASP A 125 -2.35 5.40 41.56
CA ASP A 125 -3.14 6.60 41.22
C ASP A 125 -2.28 7.79 40.76
N PHE A 126 -1.25 7.51 39.98
CA PHE A 126 -0.26 8.47 39.49
C PHE A 126 -0.39 8.73 38.00
N ALA A 127 -1.05 9.83 37.62
CA ALA A 127 -1.39 10.13 36.23
C ALA A 127 -0.17 10.32 35.28
N ALA A 128 0.98 10.76 35.79
CA ALA A 128 2.14 11.08 34.96
C ALA A 128 2.70 9.87 34.20
N GLY A 129 2.61 8.67 34.76
CA GLY A 129 3.06 7.47 34.04
C GLY A 129 2.13 7.05 32.90
N VAL A 130 0.81 7.33 33.02
CA VAL A 130 -0.13 7.14 31.91
C VAL A 130 0.20 8.13 30.78
N MET A 131 0.51 9.39 31.12
CA MET A 131 0.96 10.40 30.14
C MET A 131 2.28 10.00 29.45
N ALA A 132 3.25 9.48 30.23
CA ALA A 132 4.50 8.96 29.67
C ALA A 132 4.25 7.77 28.73
N GLY A 133 3.38 6.84 29.10
CA GLY A 133 2.95 5.73 28.24
C GLY A 133 2.27 6.19 26.95
N ALA A 134 1.41 7.20 27.03
CA ALA A 134 0.80 7.82 25.85
C ALA A 134 1.85 8.47 24.94
N ALA A 135 2.84 9.16 25.49
CA ALA A 135 3.92 9.76 24.71
C ALA A 135 4.77 8.68 24.00
N ILE A 136 5.09 7.57 24.68
CA ILE A 136 5.79 6.44 24.08
C ILE A 136 4.96 5.83 22.95
N PHE A 137 3.67 5.62 23.15
CA PHE A 137 2.74 5.13 22.12
C PHE A 137 2.73 6.04 20.89
N LEU A 138 2.61 7.35 21.07
CA LEU A 138 2.61 8.33 19.97
C LEU A 138 3.94 8.30 19.20
N PHE A 139 5.07 8.26 19.90
CA PHE A 139 6.40 8.19 19.29
C PHE A 139 6.58 6.90 18.46
N GLU A 140 6.23 5.74 19.03
CA GLU A 140 6.38 4.46 18.35
C GLU A 140 5.38 4.32 17.18
N SER A 141 4.16 4.83 17.29
CA SER A 141 3.19 4.88 16.20
C SER A 141 3.71 5.74 15.05
N LEU A 142 4.28 6.90 15.34
CA LEU A 142 4.91 7.76 14.32
C LEU A 142 6.11 7.05 13.66
N ARG A 143 6.98 6.41 14.45
CA ARG A 143 8.11 5.63 13.93
C ARG A 143 7.66 4.53 12.95
N ILE A 144 6.64 3.73 13.33
CA ILE A 144 6.08 2.66 12.49
C ILE A 144 5.51 3.26 11.20
N THR A 145 4.78 4.36 11.32
CA THR A 145 4.18 5.08 10.17
C THR A 145 5.24 5.58 9.19
N ILE A 146 6.33 6.15 9.68
CA ILE A 146 7.46 6.60 8.83
C ILE A 146 8.10 5.42 8.10
N ILE A 147 8.32 4.30 8.80
CA ILE A 147 8.87 3.08 8.18
C ILE A 147 7.92 2.58 7.09
N PHE A 148 6.60 2.50 7.37
CA PHE A 148 5.61 2.10 6.39
C PHE A 148 5.67 2.96 5.13
N PHE A 149 5.62 4.29 5.24
CA PHE A 149 5.63 5.16 4.07
C PHE A 149 6.95 5.11 3.29
N LYS A 150 8.08 4.90 3.98
CA LYS A 150 9.37 4.68 3.31
C LYS A 150 9.34 3.39 2.49
N THR A 151 8.87 2.28 3.08
CA THR A 151 8.75 0.98 2.40
C THR A 151 7.73 1.06 1.27
N TYR A 152 6.56 1.68 1.49
CA TYR A 152 5.53 1.87 0.48
C TYR A 152 6.06 2.60 -0.76
N ARG A 153 6.75 3.74 -0.58
CA ARG A 153 7.37 4.48 -1.70
C ARG A 153 8.42 3.65 -2.44
N HIS A 154 9.16 2.82 -1.71
CA HIS A 154 10.12 1.91 -2.33
C HIS A 154 9.41 0.86 -3.20
N SER A 155 8.36 0.23 -2.66
CA SER A 155 7.58 -0.79 -3.39
C SER A 155 6.86 -0.21 -4.63
N VAL A 156 6.30 1.01 -4.53
CA VAL A 156 5.72 1.71 -5.71
C VAL A 156 6.78 1.86 -6.81
N ARG A 157 7.97 2.35 -6.49
CA ARG A 157 9.05 2.48 -7.48
C ARG A 157 9.45 1.15 -8.10
N MET A 158 9.53 0.09 -7.29
CA MET A 158 9.83 -1.25 -7.78
C MET A 158 8.77 -1.75 -8.76
N MET A 159 7.49 -1.49 -8.48
CA MET A 159 6.39 -1.85 -9.38
C MET A 159 6.43 -1.02 -10.68
N ASP A 160 6.75 0.27 -10.61
CA ASP A 160 6.92 1.14 -11.78
C ASP A 160 8.10 0.71 -12.68
N ASP A 161 9.16 0.15 -12.08
CA ASP A 161 10.29 -0.41 -12.81
C ASP A 161 9.99 -1.80 -13.39
N PHE A 162 8.97 -2.50 -12.89
CA PHE A 162 8.65 -3.86 -13.31
C PHE A 162 7.54 -3.92 -14.37
N TYR A 163 6.44 -3.19 -14.17
CA TYR A 163 5.27 -3.22 -15.03
C TYR A 163 5.16 -1.97 -15.91
N SER A 164 4.69 -2.14 -17.15
CA SER A 164 4.32 -1.04 -18.04
C SER A 164 2.92 -0.47 -17.78
N GLU A 165 2.11 -1.18 -16.99
CA GLU A 165 0.72 -0.81 -16.68
C GLU A 165 0.60 -0.09 -15.34
N ASP A 166 -0.61 0.46 -15.05
CA ASP A 166 -0.89 1.08 -13.76
C ASP A 166 -1.03 0.03 -12.67
N THR A 167 -0.03 -0.05 -11.81
CA THR A 167 0.03 -1.00 -10.69
C THR A 167 -0.18 -0.34 -9.33
N GLU A 168 -0.24 1.01 -9.28
CA GLU A 168 -0.48 1.73 -8.02
C GLU A 168 -1.80 1.30 -7.37
N GLY A 169 -2.83 1.02 -8.18
CA GLY A 169 -4.13 0.54 -7.70
C GLY A 169 -4.06 -0.74 -6.88
N PHE A 170 -3.01 -1.57 -7.04
CA PHE A 170 -2.88 -2.83 -6.29
C PHE A 170 -2.53 -2.63 -4.82
N ILE A 171 -1.76 -1.59 -4.49
CA ILE A 171 -1.27 -1.33 -3.13
C ILE A 171 -1.79 -0.02 -2.52
N VAL A 172 -2.52 0.80 -3.28
CA VAL A 172 -3.04 2.11 -2.81
C VAL A 172 -3.96 1.98 -1.60
N TRP A 173 -4.66 0.85 -1.47
CA TRP A 173 -5.49 0.57 -0.31
C TRP A 173 -4.68 0.49 1.01
N LEU A 174 -3.42 0.02 0.94
CA LEU A 174 -2.52 0.01 2.11
C LEU A 174 -2.21 1.43 2.57
N TYR A 175 -2.01 2.35 1.63
CA TYR A 175 -1.80 3.77 1.93
C TYR A 175 -3.01 4.36 2.67
N HIS A 176 -4.23 4.20 2.11
CA HIS A 176 -5.44 4.73 2.73
C HIS A 176 -5.77 4.06 4.05
N SER A 177 -5.63 2.73 4.14
CA SER A 177 -5.84 1.99 5.38
C SER A 177 -4.89 2.44 6.48
N THR A 178 -3.61 2.65 6.16
CA THR A 178 -2.62 3.13 7.15
C THR A 178 -2.98 4.53 7.65
N LEU A 179 -3.35 5.46 6.75
CA LEU A 179 -3.81 6.80 7.16
C LEU A 179 -5.02 6.72 8.08
N LEU A 180 -6.01 5.88 7.75
CA LEU A 180 -7.21 5.68 8.57
C LEU A 180 -6.86 5.11 9.94
N ILE A 181 -6.02 4.06 10.02
CA ILE A 181 -5.60 3.44 11.28
C ILE A 181 -4.86 4.45 12.15
N VAL A 182 -3.92 5.21 11.58
CA VAL A 182 -3.16 6.22 12.33
C VAL A 182 -4.09 7.32 12.84
N PHE A 183 -4.96 7.85 11.98
CA PHE A 183 -5.92 8.89 12.35
C PHE A 183 -6.87 8.42 13.48
N PHE A 184 -7.46 7.23 13.31
CA PHE A 184 -8.34 6.66 14.33
C PHE A 184 -7.58 6.30 15.61
N GLY A 185 -6.38 5.74 15.53
CA GLY A 185 -5.56 5.42 16.69
C GLY A 185 -5.17 6.66 17.51
N LEU A 186 -4.81 7.76 16.85
CA LEU A 186 -4.49 9.03 17.50
C LEU A 186 -5.71 9.62 18.19
N ILE A 187 -6.86 9.68 17.52
CA ILE A 187 -8.11 10.16 18.12
C ILE A 187 -8.54 9.25 19.27
N GLY A 188 -8.42 7.94 19.08
CA GLY A 188 -8.78 6.92 20.09
C GLY A 188 -8.05 7.09 21.41
N ALA A 189 -6.78 7.52 21.39
CA ALA A 189 -6.02 7.81 22.60
C ALA A 189 -6.65 8.93 23.46
N PHE A 190 -7.32 9.90 22.82
CA PHE A 190 -8.00 11.00 23.52
C PHE A 190 -9.45 10.70 23.86
N MET A 191 -10.06 9.65 23.30
CA MET A 191 -11.46 9.32 23.51
C MET A 191 -11.81 8.99 24.96
N ALA A 192 -10.83 8.56 25.77
CA ALA A 192 -11.04 8.33 27.20
C ALA A 192 -11.53 9.58 27.96
N PHE A 193 -11.19 10.77 27.48
CA PHE A 193 -11.52 12.07 28.08
C PHE A 193 -12.72 12.76 27.42
N MET A 194 -13.28 12.19 26.36
CA MET A 194 -14.38 12.77 25.60
C MET A 194 -15.75 12.35 26.17
N PRO A 195 -16.83 13.14 25.97
CA PRO A 195 -18.14 12.74 26.38
C PRO A 195 -18.64 11.48 25.65
N LEU A 196 -19.53 10.71 26.30
CA LEU A 196 -20.01 9.41 25.78
C LEU A 196 -20.59 9.48 24.36
N TRP A 197 -21.28 10.58 24.01
CA TRP A 197 -21.82 10.76 22.67
C TRP A 197 -20.72 10.86 21.59
N ALA A 198 -19.62 11.54 21.89
CA ALA A 198 -18.49 11.66 20.96
C ALA A 198 -17.78 10.31 20.76
N VAL A 199 -17.66 9.52 21.83
CA VAL A 199 -17.13 8.17 21.75
C VAL A 199 -18.05 7.25 20.94
N GLY A 200 -19.37 7.36 21.14
CA GLY A 200 -20.35 6.61 20.35
C GLY A 200 -20.23 6.91 18.84
N LEU A 201 -20.10 8.18 18.45
CA LEU A 201 -19.86 8.58 17.07
C LEU A 201 -18.50 8.05 16.54
N TYR A 202 -17.45 8.15 17.33
CA TYR A 202 -16.13 7.63 16.99
C TYR A 202 -16.19 6.11 16.76
N MET A 203 -16.79 5.34 17.66
CA MET A 203 -16.95 3.90 17.53
C MET A 203 -17.78 3.53 16.32
N PHE A 204 -18.86 4.25 16.05
CA PHE A 204 -19.71 4.05 14.88
C PHE A 204 -18.93 4.30 13.57
N ALA A 205 -18.19 5.40 13.50
CA ALA A 205 -17.31 5.66 12.33
C ALA A 205 -16.22 4.60 12.18
N GLY A 206 -15.66 4.11 13.30
CA GLY A 206 -14.67 3.04 13.32
C GLY A 206 -15.17 1.73 12.69
N ILE A 207 -16.46 1.39 12.87
CA ILE A 207 -17.06 0.21 12.22
C ILE A 207 -16.86 0.26 10.70
N PHE A 208 -17.12 1.39 10.05
CA PHE A 208 -16.94 1.53 8.59
C PHE A 208 -15.47 1.44 8.17
N VAL A 209 -14.58 1.99 8.98
CA VAL A 209 -13.14 1.88 8.73
C VAL A 209 -12.68 0.42 8.76
N PHE A 210 -13.11 -0.35 9.77
CA PHE A 210 -12.75 -1.77 9.86
C PHE A 210 -13.40 -2.62 8.78
N ILE A 211 -14.63 -2.31 8.36
CA ILE A 211 -15.26 -2.95 7.18
C ILE A 211 -14.41 -2.68 5.94
N TYR A 212 -14.01 -1.43 5.71
CA TYR A 212 -13.14 -1.07 4.57
C TYR A 212 -11.82 -1.84 4.59
N ILE A 213 -11.12 -1.86 5.73
CA ILE A 213 -9.84 -2.58 5.88
C ILE A 213 -10.00 -4.08 5.62
N PHE A 214 -11.05 -4.68 6.18
CA PHE A 214 -11.36 -6.10 6.02
C PHE A 214 -11.62 -6.45 4.55
N MET A 215 -12.50 -5.68 3.87
CA MET A 215 -12.83 -5.90 2.45
C MET A 215 -11.62 -5.65 1.55
N ALA A 216 -10.83 -4.61 1.82
CA ALA A 216 -9.63 -4.30 1.06
C ALA A 216 -8.57 -5.41 1.17
N LEU A 217 -8.37 -5.96 2.37
CA LEU A 217 -7.44 -7.07 2.59
C LEU A 217 -7.89 -8.36 1.89
N LEU A 218 -9.20 -8.66 1.89
CA LEU A 218 -9.73 -9.82 1.16
C LEU A 218 -9.58 -9.65 -0.36
N ASN A 219 -9.92 -8.47 -0.89
CA ASN A 219 -9.80 -8.18 -2.32
C ASN A 219 -8.35 -8.16 -2.79
N TYR A 220 -7.42 -7.79 -1.91
CA TYR A 220 -5.99 -7.78 -2.21
C TYR A 220 -5.44 -9.16 -2.58
N MET A 221 -6.03 -10.23 -2.06
CA MET A 221 -5.65 -11.61 -2.40
C MET A 221 -5.68 -11.86 -3.91
N PHE A 222 -6.64 -11.29 -4.63
CA PHE A 222 -6.78 -11.48 -6.10
C PHE A 222 -5.68 -10.78 -6.91
N ASN A 223 -5.02 -9.77 -6.34
CA ASN A 223 -3.95 -9.03 -6.99
C ASN A 223 -2.56 -9.35 -6.39
N TYR A 224 -2.54 -10.20 -5.36
CA TYR A 224 -1.32 -10.45 -4.59
C TYR A 224 -0.20 -11.08 -5.42
N GLU A 225 -0.52 -12.02 -6.32
CA GLU A 225 0.48 -12.67 -7.19
C GLU A 225 1.27 -11.64 -8.00
N LYS A 226 0.60 -10.63 -8.56
CA LYS A 226 1.25 -9.57 -9.36
C LYS A 226 2.18 -8.70 -8.52
N VAL A 227 1.77 -8.38 -7.31
CA VAL A 227 2.60 -7.55 -6.39
C VAL A 227 3.81 -8.33 -5.93
N GLU A 228 3.65 -9.59 -5.54
CA GLU A 228 4.72 -10.46 -5.07
C GLU A 228 5.77 -10.70 -6.17
N GLU A 229 5.34 -10.95 -7.40
CA GLU A 229 6.25 -11.11 -8.54
C GLU A 229 7.15 -9.88 -8.73
N ALA A 230 6.60 -8.67 -8.56
CA ALA A 230 7.36 -7.44 -8.69
C ALA A 230 8.32 -7.20 -7.51
N VAL A 231 7.90 -7.53 -6.29
CA VAL A 231 8.61 -7.21 -5.04
C VAL A 231 9.62 -8.29 -4.64
N ALA A 232 9.28 -9.59 -4.83
CA ALA A 232 10.13 -10.72 -4.39
C ALA A 232 11.45 -10.84 -5.15
N LEU A 233 11.56 -10.27 -6.35
CA LEU A 233 12.74 -10.38 -7.21
C LEU A 233 13.88 -9.38 -6.87
N VAL A 234 13.90 -8.82 -5.67
CA VAL A 234 14.82 -7.74 -5.24
C VAL A 234 16.20 -8.17 -4.68
N PRO A 235 16.50 -9.43 -4.32
CA PRO A 235 17.75 -9.74 -3.62
C PRO A 235 19.04 -9.50 -4.41
N GLU A 236 18.99 -9.39 -5.74
CA GLU A 236 20.21 -9.36 -6.57
C GLU A 236 20.83 -7.97 -6.83
N ALA A 237 20.17 -6.90 -6.44
CA ALA A 237 20.67 -5.53 -6.70
C ALA A 237 21.93 -5.16 -5.89
N ALA A 238 22.27 -5.90 -4.84
CA ALA A 238 23.46 -5.66 -4.02
C ALA A 238 24.77 -6.21 -4.65
N GLU A 239 24.68 -7.22 -5.52
CA GLU A 239 25.84 -7.82 -6.18
C GLU A 239 26.28 -7.11 -7.48
N ALA A 240 25.42 -6.28 -8.06
CA ALA A 240 25.66 -5.58 -9.31
C ALA A 240 26.78 -4.51 -9.28
N ASN A 241 27.29 -4.14 -8.10
CA ASN A 241 28.38 -3.17 -8.00
C ASN A 241 29.77 -3.72 -8.36
N ALA A 242 29.91 -5.03 -8.49
CA ALA A 242 31.19 -5.67 -8.89
C ALA A 242 31.39 -5.72 -10.43
N ALA A 243 30.32 -5.57 -11.22
CA ALA A 243 30.34 -5.74 -12.69
C ALA A 243 30.61 -4.45 -13.50
N SER A 244 31.03 -3.36 -12.83
CA SER A 244 31.09 -2.00 -13.41
C SER A 244 32.12 -1.78 -14.55
N ARG A 245 32.93 -2.76 -14.91
CA ARG A 245 34.00 -2.62 -15.95
C ARG A 245 33.65 -3.18 -17.33
N LEU A 246 32.51 -3.88 -17.49
CA LEU A 246 32.08 -4.44 -18.79
C LEU A 246 30.92 -3.64 -19.42
N ILE A 247 30.70 -2.40 -18.98
CA ILE A 247 29.43 -1.67 -19.21
C ILE A 247 29.33 -1.12 -20.64
N ASN A 248 30.41 -0.67 -21.27
CA ASN A 248 30.32 0.00 -22.58
C ASN A 248 29.90 -0.93 -23.74
N ASP A 249 30.47 -2.12 -23.82
CA ASP A 249 30.14 -3.06 -24.92
C ASP A 249 28.70 -3.61 -24.75
N LYS A 250 28.28 -3.87 -23.50
CA LYS A 250 26.90 -4.30 -23.21
C LYS A 250 25.85 -3.21 -23.49
N VAL A 251 26.22 -1.94 -23.36
CA VAL A 251 25.29 -0.81 -23.62
C VAL A 251 25.03 -0.65 -25.10
N VAL A 252 26.07 -0.75 -25.96
CA VAL A 252 25.93 -0.67 -27.41
C VAL A 252 25.03 -1.80 -27.94
N ASP A 253 25.25 -3.03 -27.46
CA ASP A 253 24.40 -4.18 -27.81
C ASP A 253 22.96 -3.98 -27.34
N MET A 254 22.74 -3.39 -26.16
CA MET A 254 21.43 -3.10 -25.63
C MET A 254 20.70 -2.02 -26.46
N ASP A 255 21.38 -0.96 -26.86
CA ASP A 255 20.84 0.10 -27.71
C ASP A 255 20.31 -0.43 -29.05
N GLU A 256 21.05 -1.34 -29.68
CA GLU A 256 20.63 -1.98 -30.94
C GLU A 256 19.41 -2.87 -30.75
N LYS A 257 19.38 -3.67 -29.69
CA LYS A 257 18.24 -4.52 -29.33
C LYS A 257 16.99 -3.70 -29.03
N VAL A 258 17.13 -2.61 -28.27
CA VAL A 258 16.03 -1.68 -27.95
C VAL A 258 15.51 -1.03 -29.23
N LYS A 259 16.38 -0.53 -30.11
CA LYS A 259 15.97 0.08 -31.38
C LYS A 259 15.21 -0.90 -32.27
N SER A 260 15.69 -2.13 -32.39
CA SER A 260 15.02 -3.18 -33.16
C SER A 260 13.64 -3.50 -32.58
N TRP A 261 13.56 -3.68 -31.25
CA TRP A 261 12.33 -3.98 -30.54
C TRP A 261 11.27 -2.87 -30.66
N VAL A 262 11.71 -1.60 -30.62
CA VAL A 262 10.84 -0.43 -30.84
C VAL A 262 10.43 -0.35 -32.31
N GLY A 263 11.33 -0.64 -33.25
CA GLY A 263 11.02 -0.70 -34.68
C GLY A 263 9.94 -1.73 -35.03
N ASP A 264 9.96 -2.88 -34.36
CA ASP A 264 8.92 -3.91 -34.46
C ASP A 264 7.60 -3.56 -33.77
N LYS A 265 7.50 -2.38 -33.16
CA LYS A 265 6.33 -1.90 -32.41
C LYS A 265 5.85 -2.85 -31.29
N LYS A 266 6.77 -3.65 -30.72
CA LYS A 266 6.44 -4.63 -29.67
C LYS A 266 5.94 -3.97 -28.39
N PHE A 267 6.21 -2.68 -28.16
CA PHE A 267 5.72 -1.88 -27.06
C PHE A 267 4.19 -1.66 -27.06
N LEU A 268 3.51 -1.98 -28.15
CA LEU A 268 2.04 -1.89 -28.27
C LEU A 268 1.31 -3.10 -27.66
N GLN A 269 2.04 -4.15 -27.29
CA GLN A 269 1.44 -5.27 -26.56
C GLN A 269 1.02 -4.84 -25.15
N GLN A 270 -0.12 -5.33 -24.69
CA GLN A 270 -0.57 -5.12 -23.31
C GLN A 270 0.22 -6.03 -22.35
N GLY A 271 0.34 -5.63 -21.08
CA GLY A 271 0.93 -6.46 -20.03
C GLY A 271 2.44 -6.67 -20.15
N ILE A 272 3.16 -5.80 -20.86
CA ILE A 272 4.62 -5.90 -20.97
C ILE A 272 5.27 -5.66 -19.62
N THR A 273 6.14 -6.57 -19.20
CA THR A 273 6.96 -6.47 -18.01
C THR A 273 8.44 -6.34 -18.38
N ILE A 274 9.25 -5.92 -17.42
CA ILE A 274 10.71 -5.89 -17.59
C ILE A 274 11.27 -7.31 -17.83
N ASN A 275 10.60 -8.35 -17.34
CA ASN A 275 10.99 -9.74 -17.59
C ASN A 275 10.79 -10.12 -19.05
N THR A 276 9.68 -9.70 -19.69
CA THR A 276 9.46 -9.95 -21.13
C THR A 276 10.53 -9.29 -21.99
N LEU A 277 11.04 -8.11 -21.60
CA LEU A 277 12.18 -7.50 -22.25
C LEU A 277 13.48 -8.25 -22.00
N ALA A 278 13.72 -8.68 -20.76
CA ALA A 278 14.91 -9.42 -20.41
C ALA A 278 15.02 -10.75 -21.20
N GLU A 279 13.91 -11.46 -21.36
CA GLU A 279 13.81 -12.65 -22.20
C GLU A 279 14.05 -12.32 -23.68
N ALA A 280 13.40 -11.27 -24.21
CA ALA A 280 13.55 -10.86 -25.61
C ALA A 280 14.97 -10.44 -25.95
N PHE A 281 15.71 -9.87 -24.99
CA PHE A 281 17.09 -9.40 -25.19
C PHE A 281 18.14 -10.41 -24.74
N HIS A 282 17.73 -11.60 -24.26
CA HIS A 282 18.61 -12.65 -23.70
C HIS A 282 19.54 -12.09 -22.61
N THR A 283 18.96 -11.35 -21.66
CA THR A 283 19.66 -10.73 -20.54
C THR A 283 18.86 -10.89 -19.25
N ASN A 284 19.32 -10.29 -18.17
CA ASN A 284 18.61 -10.30 -16.91
C ASN A 284 17.90 -8.97 -16.64
N ARG A 285 16.93 -8.99 -15.73
CA ARG A 285 16.13 -7.82 -15.32
C ARG A 285 17.00 -6.67 -14.79
N THR A 286 18.06 -7.00 -14.06
CA THR A 286 18.93 -6.00 -13.42
C THR A 286 19.65 -5.16 -14.47
N ASP A 287 20.10 -5.79 -15.56
CA ASP A 287 20.76 -5.10 -16.68
C ASP A 287 19.77 -4.17 -17.40
N ILE A 288 18.53 -4.63 -17.65
CA ILE A 288 17.46 -3.80 -18.24
C ILE A 288 17.12 -2.60 -17.36
N SER A 289 16.86 -2.83 -16.06
CA SER A 289 16.53 -1.75 -15.11
C SER A 289 17.70 -0.74 -15.02
N ALA A 290 18.94 -1.23 -14.93
CA ALA A 290 20.12 -0.38 -14.91
C ALA A 290 20.26 0.44 -16.21
N TYR A 291 19.93 -0.14 -17.36
CA TYR A 291 19.97 0.54 -18.65
C TYR A 291 18.98 1.72 -18.66
N PHE A 292 17.71 1.52 -18.35
CA PHE A 292 16.74 2.60 -18.35
C PHE A 292 17.04 3.67 -17.28
N ASN A 293 17.34 3.28 -16.06
CA ASN A 293 17.60 4.22 -14.97
C ASN A 293 18.91 5.02 -15.16
N LYS A 294 19.98 4.42 -15.69
CA LYS A 294 21.27 5.09 -15.87
C LYS A 294 21.37 5.86 -17.18
N HIS A 295 20.89 5.28 -18.30
CA HIS A 295 21.03 5.89 -19.63
C HIS A 295 19.87 6.80 -20.00
N HIS A 296 18.63 6.39 -19.73
CA HIS A 296 17.45 7.19 -20.07
C HIS A 296 16.95 8.03 -18.90
N LYS A 297 17.39 7.76 -17.65
CA LYS A 297 16.98 8.46 -16.42
C LYS A 297 15.45 8.46 -16.20
N VAL A 298 14.79 7.43 -16.69
CA VAL A 298 13.36 7.17 -16.56
C VAL A 298 13.13 5.74 -16.12
N SER A 299 11.97 5.47 -15.48
CA SER A 299 11.55 4.11 -15.18
C SER A 299 11.16 3.36 -16.48
N PHE A 300 11.16 2.02 -16.42
CA PHE A 300 10.67 1.19 -17.54
C PHE A 300 9.24 1.58 -17.94
N ARG A 301 8.36 1.81 -16.97
CA ARG A 301 6.98 2.23 -17.20
C ARG A 301 6.89 3.58 -17.92
N GLU A 302 7.65 4.57 -17.47
CA GLU A 302 7.67 5.89 -18.11
C GLU A 302 8.15 5.82 -19.56
N TRP A 303 9.16 5.00 -19.81
CA TRP A 303 9.70 4.80 -21.16
C TRP A 303 8.65 4.15 -22.09
N ILE A 304 8.04 3.03 -21.69
CA ILE A 304 6.98 2.38 -22.47
C ILE A 304 5.80 3.34 -22.71
N ASN A 305 5.34 4.02 -21.68
CA ASN A 305 4.25 4.98 -21.81
C ASN A 305 4.59 6.12 -22.77
N HIS A 306 5.84 6.58 -22.77
CA HIS A 306 6.29 7.59 -23.73
C HIS A 306 6.16 7.10 -25.18
N LEU A 307 6.62 5.90 -25.47
CA LEU A 307 6.51 5.30 -26.80
C LEU A 307 5.04 5.15 -27.24
N ARG A 308 4.19 4.64 -26.34
CA ARG A 308 2.75 4.47 -26.60
C ARG A 308 2.03 5.79 -26.87
N ILE A 309 2.37 6.87 -26.15
CA ILE A 309 1.79 8.20 -26.38
C ILE A 309 2.27 8.80 -27.71
N GLN A 310 3.53 8.59 -28.10
CA GLN A 310 4.00 9.02 -29.42
C GLN A 310 3.26 8.30 -30.54
N GLU A 311 3.06 6.99 -30.42
CA GLU A 311 2.29 6.23 -31.39
C GLU A 311 0.80 6.67 -31.41
N ALA A 312 0.21 6.95 -30.25
CA ALA A 312 -1.17 7.48 -30.17
C ALA A 312 -1.32 8.81 -30.92
N LYS A 313 -0.34 9.71 -30.81
CA LYS A 313 -0.32 10.96 -31.57
C LYS A 313 -0.25 10.70 -33.07
N SER A 314 0.63 9.82 -33.51
CA SER A 314 0.77 9.43 -34.92
C SER A 314 -0.52 8.82 -35.47
N MET A 315 -1.18 7.94 -34.69
CA MET A 315 -2.46 7.35 -35.08
C MET A 315 -3.58 8.41 -35.20
N MET A 316 -3.63 9.40 -34.28
CA MET A 316 -4.59 10.50 -34.38
C MET A 316 -4.38 11.38 -35.61
N GLU A 317 -3.13 11.54 -36.05
CA GLU A 317 -2.78 12.28 -37.27
C GLU A 317 -3.20 11.51 -38.53
N GLY A 318 -2.98 10.19 -38.53
CA GLY A 318 -3.30 9.32 -39.67
C GLY A 318 -4.79 8.98 -39.80
N ASN A 319 -5.48 8.80 -38.68
CA ASN A 319 -6.91 8.44 -38.66
C ASN A 319 -7.67 9.28 -37.61
N ARG A 320 -8.43 10.26 -38.09
CA ARG A 320 -9.16 11.21 -37.26
C ARG A 320 -10.44 10.65 -36.62
N ASP A 321 -10.91 9.48 -37.04
CA ASP A 321 -12.20 8.94 -36.61
C ASP A 321 -12.09 7.93 -35.46
N LEU A 322 -10.85 7.55 -35.05
CA LEU A 322 -10.65 6.62 -33.93
C LEU A 322 -11.23 7.20 -32.63
N SER A 323 -11.97 6.38 -31.92
CA SER A 323 -12.40 6.64 -30.56
C SER A 323 -11.20 6.56 -29.59
N PHE A 324 -11.29 7.22 -28.44
CA PHE A 324 -10.22 7.13 -27.44
C PHE A 324 -10.12 5.76 -26.77
N GLU A 325 -11.18 4.96 -26.81
CA GLU A 325 -11.17 3.56 -26.38
C GLU A 325 -10.34 2.71 -27.35
N GLU A 326 -10.64 2.78 -28.65
CA GLU A 326 -9.89 2.07 -29.69
C GLU A 326 -8.42 2.50 -29.69
N LEU A 327 -8.16 3.80 -29.54
CA LEU A 327 -6.78 4.34 -29.49
C LEU A 327 -6.00 3.81 -28.30
N ALA A 328 -6.62 3.76 -27.11
CA ALA A 328 -6.01 3.20 -25.92
C ALA A 328 -5.64 1.72 -26.13
N LEU A 329 -6.57 0.92 -26.64
CA LEU A 329 -6.34 -0.51 -26.90
C LEU A 329 -5.27 -0.73 -27.97
N ALA A 330 -5.34 0.01 -29.10
CA ALA A 330 -4.39 -0.10 -30.21
C ALA A 330 -2.96 0.31 -29.82
N THR A 331 -2.82 1.19 -28.83
CA THR A 331 -1.52 1.64 -28.32
C THR A 331 -1.06 0.86 -27.09
N GLY A 332 -1.75 -0.22 -26.73
CA GLY A 332 -1.34 -1.16 -25.67
C GLY A 332 -1.67 -0.72 -24.25
N PHE A 333 -2.51 0.30 -24.04
CA PHE A 333 -3.01 0.64 -22.71
C PHE A 333 -4.13 -0.30 -22.29
N ALA A 334 -4.13 -0.72 -21.03
CA ALA A 334 -5.14 -1.61 -20.48
C ALA A 334 -6.53 -0.97 -20.34
N SER A 335 -6.60 0.37 -20.27
CA SER A 335 -7.86 1.09 -20.14
C SER A 335 -7.78 2.52 -20.67
N ARG A 336 -8.94 3.03 -21.16
CA ARG A 336 -9.09 4.43 -21.57
C ARG A 336 -8.81 5.45 -20.46
N PRO A 337 -9.28 5.28 -19.21
CA PRO A 337 -8.97 6.25 -18.15
C PRO A 337 -7.48 6.40 -17.90
N TYR A 338 -6.75 5.29 -17.84
CA TYR A 338 -5.30 5.30 -17.66
C TYR A 338 -4.59 5.97 -18.85
N PHE A 339 -4.95 5.64 -20.09
CA PHE A 339 -4.46 6.32 -21.28
C PHE A 339 -4.66 7.84 -21.21
N CYS A 340 -5.87 8.31 -20.88
CA CYS A 340 -6.16 9.75 -20.78
C CYS A 340 -5.31 10.46 -19.73
N THR A 341 -5.08 9.79 -18.59
CA THR A 341 -4.23 10.30 -17.50
C THR A 341 -2.78 10.47 -17.96
N ILE A 342 -2.20 9.42 -18.53
CA ILE A 342 -0.81 9.42 -19.02
C ILE A 342 -0.64 10.40 -20.18
N PHE A 343 -1.61 10.46 -21.11
CA PHE A 343 -1.58 11.40 -22.23
C PHE A 343 -1.53 12.86 -21.73
N LYS A 344 -2.40 13.20 -20.77
CA LYS A 344 -2.41 14.53 -20.15
C LYS A 344 -1.12 14.83 -19.39
N GLN A 345 -0.60 13.85 -18.66
CA GLN A 345 0.65 14.00 -17.89
C GLN A 345 1.84 14.31 -18.81
N GLN A 346 1.93 13.64 -19.97
CA GLN A 346 3.07 13.80 -20.90
C GLN A 346 2.93 14.97 -21.87
N THR A 347 1.70 15.34 -22.22
CA THR A 347 1.43 16.39 -23.23
C THR A 347 0.94 17.71 -22.65
N GLY A 348 0.55 17.71 -21.38
CA GLY A 348 -0.11 18.87 -20.73
C GLY A 348 -1.59 19.04 -21.10
N MET A 349 -2.14 18.22 -22.02
CA MET A 349 -3.51 18.33 -22.55
C MET A 349 -4.20 16.97 -22.54
N THR A 350 -5.53 16.97 -22.42
CA THR A 350 -6.31 15.74 -22.63
C THR A 350 -6.25 15.30 -24.11
N PRO A 351 -6.48 14.00 -24.41
CA PRO A 351 -6.57 13.53 -25.80
C PRO A 351 -7.60 14.30 -26.64
N ALA A 352 -8.72 14.69 -26.01
CA ALA A 352 -9.78 15.48 -26.68
C ALA A 352 -9.32 16.90 -27.04
N GLU A 353 -8.64 17.60 -26.14
CA GLU A 353 -8.07 18.90 -26.38
C GLU A 353 -6.98 18.85 -27.47
N TRP A 354 -6.13 17.81 -27.42
CA TRP A 354 -5.10 17.58 -28.43
C TRP A 354 -5.73 17.38 -29.82
N LYS A 355 -6.73 16.49 -29.95
CA LYS A 355 -7.45 16.23 -31.20
C LYS A 355 -8.11 17.49 -31.76
N LYS A 356 -8.75 18.29 -30.89
CA LYS A 356 -9.35 19.58 -31.29
C LYS A 356 -8.31 20.57 -31.81
N ARG A 357 -7.15 20.67 -31.15
CA ARG A 357 -6.06 21.56 -31.55
C ARG A 357 -5.47 21.15 -32.90
N MET A 358 -5.27 19.87 -33.14
CA MET A 358 -4.83 19.34 -34.43
C MET A 358 -5.79 19.73 -35.58
N LEU A 359 -7.12 19.54 -35.36
CA LEU A 359 -8.14 19.88 -36.35
C LEU A 359 -8.15 21.38 -36.66
N CYS A 360 -7.99 22.22 -35.65
CA CYS A 360 -7.90 23.69 -35.85
C CYS A 360 -6.66 24.11 -36.62
N ASN A 361 -5.51 23.46 -36.39
CA ASN A 361 -4.27 23.76 -37.13
C ASN A 361 -4.36 23.29 -38.58
N ALA A 362 -4.86 22.12 -38.86
CA ALA A 362 -5.08 21.59 -40.20
C ALA A 362 -6.08 22.45 -41.03
N ALA A 363 -7.06 23.08 -40.36
CA ALA A 363 -8.01 23.99 -41.04
C ALA A 363 -7.43 25.41 -41.32
N ARG A 364 -6.27 25.76 -40.72
CA ARG A 364 -5.57 27.04 -40.97
C ARG A 364 -4.49 26.91 -42.05
N GLU A 365 -4.07 25.71 -42.39
CA GLU A 365 -3.08 25.43 -43.43
C GLU A 365 -3.71 25.10 -44.79
N GLN A 366 -5.05 25.03 -44.86
CA GLN A 366 -5.84 25.00 -46.09
C GLN A 366 -6.43 26.36 -46.42
#